data_9005a97368fac7b268419b1d4be2cd14
#
_entry.id   9005a97368fac7b268419b1d4be2cd14
#
_cell.length_a   1.000
_cell.length_b   1.000
_cell.length_c   1.000
_cell.angle_alpha   90.00
_cell.angle_beta   90.00
_cell.angle_gamma   90.00
#
_symmetry.space_group_name_H-M   'P 1'
#
loop_
_entity.id
_entity.type
_entity.pdbx_description
1 polymer ?
#
loop_
_entity_poly.entity_id
_entity_poly.type
_entity_poly.pdbx_seq_one_letter_code
_entity_poly.pdbx_strand_id
1 'polypeptide(L)'
;MEKPFYARSANQTGEWETVAHHLNRAGALCGDFADEFGCREAGEILGKLHDLGKISKSFQEVLTHRRIHVNHAVPGGAVALNRFGDKDSGQLLALPIAGHHSELDSGVLPLLRRTLSGAGEAFDPEQNEIPLFGAEALVAAFQMVRKLAPLPPERPKLPDWKAGEDPHLAYMLAARMLFSALVDADYSSSAEHFEPDYLETHSAPNLDAAAALASLKTLRAEKQKNAKGDPALNKIRDDLFADCLTAAQNPPGLFTLTAPTGTGKTLSLLAFAAAHAQKWGKRRIILLLPFLALA
;
A
#
# COMPACT_ATOMS: atom_id res chain seq x y z
N MET A 1 -19.54 15.66 28.83
CA MET A 1 -19.00 15.19 27.53
C MET A 1 -17.95 14.14 27.84
N GLU A 2 -18.02 12.96 27.23
CA GLU A 2 -16.98 11.94 27.37
C GLU A 2 -15.67 12.48 26.81
N LYS A 3 -14.55 12.16 27.47
CA LYS A 3 -13.21 12.57 27.02
C LYS A 3 -12.90 11.89 25.68
N PRO A 4 -12.44 12.61 24.64
CA PRO A 4 -12.13 12.01 23.35
C PRO A 4 -10.93 11.04 23.48
N PHE A 5 -10.92 9.99 22.65
CA PHE A 5 -9.75 9.14 22.46
C PHE A 5 -8.81 9.82 21.47
N TYR A 6 -7.52 9.80 21.76
CA TYR A 6 -6.49 10.37 20.89
C TYR A 6 -5.71 9.30 20.14
N ALA A 7 -5.45 9.55 18.86
CA ALA A 7 -4.65 8.72 18.00
C ALA A 7 -3.16 9.12 18.03
N ARG A 8 -2.89 10.42 18.23
CA ARG A 8 -1.56 11.01 18.21
C ARG A 8 -1.44 12.13 19.23
N SER A 9 -0.20 12.35 19.68
CA SER A 9 0.16 13.49 20.53
C SER A 9 0.05 14.82 19.77
N ALA A 10 0.19 15.92 20.52
CA ALA A 10 0.10 17.26 19.99
C ALA A 10 1.10 17.50 18.84
N ASN A 11 0.62 18.14 17.78
CA ASN A 11 1.42 18.69 16.68
C ASN A 11 2.14 19.99 17.10
N GLN A 12 2.73 20.68 16.14
CA GLN A 12 3.46 21.93 16.40
C GLN A 12 2.55 23.07 16.89
N THR A 13 1.24 23.01 16.64
CA THR A 13 0.24 24.00 17.13
C THR A 13 -0.35 23.61 18.49
N GLY A 14 0.04 22.45 19.04
CA GLY A 14 -0.46 21.94 20.31
C GLY A 14 -1.76 21.12 20.19
N GLU A 15 -2.21 20.82 18.99
CA GLU A 15 -3.45 20.07 18.75
C GLU A 15 -3.19 18.56 18.73
N TRP A 16 -4.02 17.83 19.47
CA TRP A 16 -4.00 16.37 19.51
C TRP A 16 -4.94 15.80 18.45
N GLU A 17 -4.49 14.79 17.71
CA GLU A 17 -5.37 14.10 16.77
C GLU A 17 -6.28 13.11 17.50
N THR A 18 -7.60 13.24 17.28
CA THR A 18 -8.56 12.27 17.84
C THR A 18 -8.58 10.99 17.00
N VAL A 19 -8.90 9.84 17.64
CA VAL A 19 -9.12 8.57 16.94
C VAL A 19 -10.22 8.70 15.89
N ALA A 20 -11.28 9.45 16.17
CA ALA A 20 -12.36 9.68 15.21
C ALA A 20 -11.86 10.37 13.93
N HIS A 21 -11.06 11.43 14.06
CA HIS A 21 -10.50 12.15 12.92
C HIS A 21 -9.57 11.24 12.12
N HIS A 22 -8.61 10.61 12.79
CA HIS A 22 -7.63 9.72 12.17
C HIS A 22 -8.26 8.57 11.37
N LEU A 23 -9.18 7.81 11.99
CA LEU A 23 -9.83 6.69 11.33
C LEU A 23 -10.69 7.11 10.12
N ASN A 24 -11.40 8.25 10.21
CA ASN A 24 -12.16 8.74 9.08
C ASN A 24 -11.24 9.23 7.95
N ARG A 25 -10.15 9.93 8.29
CA ARG A 25 -9.19 10.41 7.28
C ARG A 25 -8.45 9.26 6.61
N ALA A 26 -7.90 8.34 7.38
CA ALA A 26 -7.25 7.13 6.84
C ALA A 26 -8.24 6.29 6.02
N GLY A 27 -9.51 6.19 6.46
CA GLY A 27 -10.56 5.51 5.70
C GLY A 27 -10.83 6.14 4.35
N ALA A 28 -10.94 7.47 4.29
CA ALA A 28 -11.16 8.19 3.03
C ALA A 28 -9.97 8.01 2.07
N LEU A 29 -8.74 8.23 2.55
CA LEU A 29 -7.52 8.06 1.74
C LEU A 29 -7.35 6.63 1.24
N CYS A 30 -7.51 5.63 2.12
CA CYS A 30 -7.39 4.24 1.74
C CYS A 30 -8.47 3.82 0.73
N GLY A 31 -9.69 4.35 0.87
CA GLY A 31 -10.75 4.18 -0.12
C GLY A 31 -10.36 4.77 -1.47
N ASP A 32 -9.84 5.99 -1.50
CA ASP A 32 -9.40 6.65 -2.74
C ASP A 32 -8.24 5.89 -3.41
N PHE A 33 -7.25 5.43 -2.66
CA PHE A 33 -6.15 4.64 -3.19
C PHE A 33 -6.62 3.27 -3.71
N ALA A 34 -7.53 2.62 -2.99
CA ALA A 34 -8.07 1.32 -3.39
C ALA A 34 -9.07 1.41 -4.56
N ASP A 35 -9.64 2.57 -4.84
CA ASP A 35 -10.54 2.80 -5.98
C ASP A 35 -9.84 2.57 -7.33
N GLU A 36 -8.54 2.82 -7.38
CA GLU A 36 -7.70 2.60 -8.57
C GLU A 36 -7.72 1.15 -9.08
N PHE A 37 -8.08 0.21 -8.22
CA PHE A 37 -8.24 -1.21 -8.57
C PHE A 37 -9.62 -1.77 -8.16
N GLY A 38 -10.62 -0.89 -8.05
CA GLY A 38 -12.03 -1.25 -7.85
C GLY A 38 -12.39 -1.72 -6.45
N CYS A 39 -11.63 -1.32 -5.41
CA CYS A 39 -11.79 -1.79 -4.03
C CYS A 39 -12.08 -0.66 -3.03
N ARG A 40 -12.70 0.45 -3.45
CA ARG A 40 -12.98 1.62 -2.60
C ARG A 40 -13.59 1.25 -1.24
N GLU A 41 -14.68 0.48 -1.24
CA GLU A 41 -15.37 0.10 0.01
C GLU A 41 -14.47 -0.71 0.96
N ALA A 42 -13.65 -1.60 0.41
CA ALA A 42 -12.68 -2.37 1.18
C ALA A 42 -11.61 -1.46 1.79
N GLY A 43 -11.07 -0.51 1.00
CA GLY A 43 -10.13 0.48 1.46
C GLY A 43 -10.68 1.33 2.61
N GLU A 44 -11.92 1.82 2.49
CA GLU A 44 -12.57 2.57 3.57
C GLU A 44 -12.69 1.76 4.87
N ILE A 45 -13.04 0.48 4.77
CA ILE A 45 -13.13 -0.41 5.94
C ILE A 45 -11.75 -0.61 6.56
N LEU A 46 -10.71 -0.84 5.74
CA LEU A 46 -9.34 -1.00 6.21
C LEU A 46 -8.91 0.21 7.03
N GLY A 47 -9.00 1.41 6.48
CA GLY A 47 -8.59 2.62 7.16
C GLY A 47 -9.41 2.95 8.40
N LYS A 48 -10.71 2.60 8.43
CA LYS A 48 -11.58 2.81 9.61
C LYS A 48 -11.39 1.79 10.73
N LEU A 49 -10.74 0.66 10.48
CA LEU A 49 -10.52 -0.39 11.47
C LEU A 49 -9.07 -0.59 11.88
N HIS A 50 -8.08 -0.11 11.09
CA HIS A 50 -6.68 -0.47 11.30
C HIS A 50 -6.18 -0.16 12.71
N ASP A 51 -6.59 0.94 13.24
CA ASP A 51 -6.17 1.48 14.54
C ASP A 51 -7.25 1.38 15.63
N LEU A 52 -8.16 0.40 15.52
CA LEU A 52 -9.22 0.17 16.51
C LEU A 52 -8.65 0.04 17.94
N GLY A 53 -7.49 -0.58 18.09
CA GLY A 53 -6.85 -0.75 19.39
C GLY A 53 -6.47 0.56 20.10
N LYS A 54 -6.38 1.68 19.38
CA LYS A 54 -6.06 2.99 19.96
C LYS A 54 -7.12 3.54 20.94
N ILE A 55 -8.36 3.03 20.93
CA ILE A 55 -9.37 3.40 21.92
C ILE A 55 -9.14 2.79 23.29
N SER A 56 -8.21 1.86 23.44
CA SER A 56 -7.95 1.19 24.72
C SER A 56 -7.27 2.10 25.73
N LYS A 57 -7.50 1.79 27.02
CA LYS A 57 -6.85 2.51 28.10
C LYS A 57 -5.33 2.42 28.04
N SER A 58 -4.79 1.22 27.77
CA SER A 58 -3.34 1.00 27.66
C SER A 58 -2.73 1.86 26.56
N PHE A 59 -3.36 1.97 25.39
CA PHE A 59 -2.86 2.84 24.33
C PHE A 59 -2.94 4.32 24.72
N GLN A 60 -4.03 4.77 25.36
CA GLN A 60 -4.14 6.16 25.80
C GLN A 60 -3.08 6.53 26.84
N GLU A 61 -2.62 5.57 27.65
CA GLU A 61 -1.52 5.74 28.60
C GLU A 61 -0.17 5.85 27.86
N VAL A 62 0.06 5.14 26.75
CA VAL A 62 1.27 5.26 25.93
C VAL A 62 1.49 6.69 25.46
N LEU A 63 0.45 7.39 25.03
CA LEU A 63 0.54 8.76 24.52
C LEU A 63 1.04 9.75 25.60
N THR A 64 0.83 9.43 26.87
CA THR A 64 1.20 10.31 28.01
C THR A 64 2.48 9.87 28.74
N HIS A 65 2.78 8.57 28.80
CA HIS A 65 3.82 8.00 29.67
C HIS A 65 5.05 7.42 28.97
N ARG A 66 5.08 7.33 27.62
CA ARG A 66 6.23 6.97 26.76
C ARG A 66 6.96 5.63 27.04
N ARG A 67 6.40 4.68 27.80
CA ARG A 67 7.16 3.51 28.27
C ARG A 67 6.62 2.13 27.94
N ILE A 68 5.44 2.02 27.32
CA ILE A 68 4.81 0.74 27.01
C ILE A 68 4.57 0.68 25.50
N HIS A 69 4.97 -0.38 24.87
CA HIS A 69 4.60 -0.64 23.48
C HIS A 69 3.32 -1.46 23.47
N VAL A 70 2.28 -0.97 22.79
CA VAL A 70 0.96 -1.60 22.71
C VAL A 70 0.64 -1.89 21.25
N ASN A 71 0.45 -3.16 20.91
CA ASN A 71 0.05 -3.55 19.56
C ASN A 71 -1.45 -3.22 19.35
N HIS A 72 -1.70 -2.10 18.71
CA HIS A 72 -3.05 -1.57 18.47
C HIS A 72 -3.66 -2.03 17.13
N ALA A 73 -2.90 -2.68 16.25
CA ALA A 73 -3.34 -3.14 14.93
C ALA A 73 -4.14 -4.45 14.99
N VAL A 74 -3.67 -5.41 15.79
CA VAL A 74 -4.25 -6.76 15.89
C VAL A 74 -5.73 -6.75 16.25
N PRO A 75 -6.24 -5.95 17.20
CA PRO A 75 -7.66 -5.90 17.53
C PRO A 75 -8.57 -5.57 16.33
N GLY A 76 -8.15 -4.60 15.49
CA GLY A 76 -8.89 -4.23 14.28
C GLY A 76 -8.97 -5.38 13.27
N GLY A 77 -7.85 -6.10 13.08
CA GLY A 77 -7.79 -7.30 12.24
C GLY A 77 -8.68 -8.43 12.76
N ALA A 78 -8.69 -8.68 14.07
CA ALA A 78 -9.55 -9.69 14.70
C ALA A 78 -11.04 -9.35 14.52
N VAL A 79 -11.42 -8.10 14.68
CA VAL A 79 -12.79 -7.62 14.40
C VAL A 79 -13.16 -7.81 12.93
N ALA A 80 -12.28 -7.47 12.00
CA ALA A 80 -12.52 -7.67 10.57
C ALA A 80 -12.73 -9.14 10.23
N LEU A 81 -11.90 -10.04 10.78
CA LEU A 81 -12.03 -11.48 10.60
C LEU A 81 -13.37 -12.01 11.13
N ASN A 82 -13.77 -11.58 12.32
CA ASN A 82 -15.05 -11.99 12.92
C ASN A 82 -16.24 -11.49 12.10
N ARG A 83 -16.23 -10.23 11.68
CA ARG A 83 -17.35 -9.59 11.02
C ARG A 83 -17.53 -10.06 9.56
N PHE A 84 -16.45 -10.19 8.83
CA PHE A 84 -16.47 -10.47 7.38
C PHE A 84 -16.18 -11.95 7.06
N GLY A 85 -15.90 -12.77 8.07
CA GLY A 85 -15.66 -14.22 7.98
C GLY A 85 -14.20 -14.60 7.89
N ASP A 86 -13.89 -15.84 8.31
CA ASP A 86 -12.53 -16.40 8.34
C ASP A 86 -12.10 -17.00 7.00
N LYS A 87 -12.63 -16.49 5.89
CA LYS A 87 -12.24 -16.90 4.53
C LYS A 87 -12.34 -15.69 3.59
N ASP A 88 -11.66 -15.78 2.46
CA ASP A 88 -11.74 -14.82 1.35
C ASP A 88 -11.74 -13.35 1.82
N SER A 89 -12.89 -12.66 1.71
CA SER A 89 -12.99 -11.22 2.00
C SER A 89 -12.63 -10.85 3.43
N GLY A 90 -12.91 -11.71 4.41
CA GLY A 90 -12.55 -11.44 5.80
C GLY A 90 -11.03 -11.46 6.02
N GLN A 91 -10.33 -12.42 5.43
CA GLN A 91 -8.87 -12.46 5.49
C GLN A 91 -8.22 -11.33 4.68
N LEU A 92 -8.78 -10.97 3.50
CA LEU A 92 -8.31 -9.84 2.70
C LEU A 92 -8.37 -8.50 3.44
N LEU A 93 -9.29 -8.35 4.38
CA LEU A 93 -9.38 -7.17 5.24
C LEU A 93 -8.52 -7.33 6.51
N ALA A 94 -8.61 -8.49 7.15
CA ALA A 94 -8.00 -8.70 8.46
C ALA A 94 -6.46 -8.72 8.42
N LEU A 95 -5.87 -9.34 7.38
CA LEU A 95 -4.42 -9.45 7.24
C LEU A 95 -3.74 -8.08 7.03
N PRO A 96 -4.19 -7.22 6.10
CA PRO A 96 -3.64 -5.87 5.97
C PRO A 96 -3.76 -5.05 7.27
N ILE A 97 -4.91 -5.11 7.95
CA ILE A 97 -5.10 -4.39 9.21
C ILE A 97 -4.10 -4.84 10.25
N ALA A 98 -3.99 -6.15 10.49
CA ALA A 98 -3.11 -6.63 11.56
C ALA A 98 -1.61 -6.47 11.23
N GLY A 99 -1.26 -6.46 9.94
CA GLY A 99 0.11 -6.40 9.48
C GLY A 99 0.66 -5.01 9.17
N HIS A 100 -0.13 -3.93 9.25
CA HIS A 100 0.27 -2.62 8.71
C HIS A 100 1.50 -1.98 9.39
N HIS A 101 1.85 -2.40 10.60
CA HIS A 101 3.10 -2.05 11.29
C HIS A 101 4.17 -3.14 11.24
N SER A 102 3.89 -4.27 10.57
CA SER A 102 4.80 -5.41 10.48
C SER A 102 4.80 -5.98 9.07
N GLU A 103 4.78 -7.29 8.94
CA GLU A 103 4.74 -7.97 7.65
C GLU A 103 3.46 -8.83 7.51
N LEU A 104 3.09 -9.11 6.25
CA LEU A 104 2.04 -10.08 5.94
C LEU A 104 2.65 -11.48 5.96
N ASP A 105 2.76 -12.07 7.14
CA ASP A 105 3.33 -13.41 7.34
C ASP A 105 2.27 -14.46 7.73
N SER A 106 2.71 -15.72 7.82
CA SER A 106 1.85 -16.84 8.17
C SER A 106 1.41 -16.85 9.65
N GLY A 107 2.06 -16.10 10.52
CA GLY A 107 1.76 -16.00 11.95
C GLY A 107 0.58 -15.09 12.26
N VAL A 108 0.24 -14.17 11.35
CA VAL A 108 -0.82 -13.17 11.56
C VAL A 108 -2.18 -13.82 11.77
N LEU A 109 -2.58 -14.75 10.93
CA LEU A 109 -3.91 -15.37 11.01
C LEU A 109 -4.14 -16.21 12.27
N PRO A 110 -3.20 -17.06 12.73
CA PRO A 110 -3.28 -17.70 14.04
C PRO A 110 -3.38 -16.69 15.20
N LEU A 111 -2.63 -15.59 15.14
CA LEU A 111 -2.69 -14.54 16.15
C LEU A 111 -4.09 -13.89 16.20
N LEU A 112 -4.70 -13.56 15.08
CA LEU A 112 -6.05 -13.00 15.00
C LEU A 112 -7.09 -13.92 15.61
N ARG A 113 -7.05 -15.21 15.27
CA ARG A 113 -7.96 -16.22 15.83
C ARG A 113 -7.80 -16.36 17.34
N ARG A 114 -6.57 -16.37 17.84
CA ARG A 114 -6.27 -16.42 19.27
C ARG A 114 -6.79 -15.15 19.98
N THR A 115 -6.57 -13.99 19.41
CA THR A 115 -7.06 -12.70 19.93
C THR A 115 -8.58 -12.68 20.01
N LEU A 116 -9.25 -13.17 18.98
CA LEU A 116 -10.72 -13.26 18.94
C LEU A 116 -11.29 -14.25 19.95
N SER A 117 -10.70 -15.43 20.09
CA SER A 117 -11.17 -16.47 21.03
C SER A 117 -10.89 -16.14 22.49
N GLY A 118 -10.00 -15.20 22.79
CA GLY A 118 -9.53 -14.95 24.14
C GLY A 118 -8.69 -16.09 24.72
N ALA A 119 -8.13 -16.97 23.88
CA ALA A 119 -7.29 -18.08 24.29
C ALA A 119 -5.81 -17.65 24.37
N GLY A 120 -5.17 -17.85 25.51
CA GLY A 120 -3.77 -17.50 25.74
C GLY A 120 -3.58 -16.12 26.39
N GLU A 121 -2.33 -15.73 26.55
CA GLU A 121 -1.97 -14.42 27.10
C GLU A 121 -2.02 -13.33 26.02
N ALA A 122 -2.56 -12.19 26.36
CA ALA A 122 -2.57 -11.00 25.50
C ALA A 122 -1.18 -10.30 25.50
N PHE A 123 -0.15 -11.02 25.89
CA PHE A 123 1.19 -10.50 26.16
C PHE A 123 2.20 -11.11 25.21
N ASP A 124 2.96 -10.26 24.53
CA ASP A 124 4.11 -10.66 23.73
C ASP A 124 5.36 -10.70 24.63
N PRO A 125 6.22 -11.73 24.55
CA PRO A 125 7.49 -11.78 25.28
C PRO A 125 8.40 -10.58 25.04
N GLU A 126 8.20 -9.80 23.99
CA GLU A 126 8.88 -8.54 23.72
C GLU A 126 8.21 -7.31 24.38
N GLN A 127 7.31 -7.51 25.34
CA GLN A 127 6.53 -6.48 26.03
C GLN A 127 5.49 -5.78 25.16
N ASN A 128 4.97 -6.44 24.16
CA ASN A 128 3.91 -5.98 23.26
C ASN A 128 2.55 -6.44 23.80
N GLU A 129 1.84 -5.58 24.52
CA GLU A 129 0.48 -5.86 24.98
C GLU A 129 -0.53 -5.70 23.85
N ILE A 130 -1.49 -6.66 23.74
CA ILE A 130 -2.67 -6.53 22.90
C ILE A 130 -3.79 -5.94 23.76
N PRO A 131 -4.19 -4.68 23.55
CA PRO A 131 -5.02 -3.95 24.50
C PRO A 131 -6.48 -4.44 24.55
N LEU A 132 -6.92 -5.12 23.51
CA LEU A 132 -8.28 -5.64 23.36
C LEU A 132 -8.19 -7.10 22.97
N PHE A 133 -8.65 -7.98 23.86
CA PHE A 133 -8.49 -9.41 23.74
C PHE A 133 -9.79 -10.12 24.18
N GLY A 134 -10.23 -11.10 23.39
CA GLY A 134 -11.49 -11.81 23.59
C GLY A 134 -12.69 -11.16 22.91
N ALA A 135 -13.68 -11.98 22.54
CA ALA A 135 -14.79 -11.58 21.69
C ALA A 135 -15.63 -10.44 22.29
N GLU A 136 -15.91 -10.46 23.57
CA GLU A 136 -16.75 -9.43 24.23
C GLU A 136 -16.08 -8.05 24.18
N ALA A 137 -14.81 -7.97 24.53
CA ALA A 137 -14.05 -6.71 24.49
C ALA A 137 -13.95 -6.16 23.05
N LEU A 138 -13.69 -7.03 22.08
CA LEU A 138 -13.63 -6.66 20.68
C LEU A 138 -14.97 -6.19 20.11
N VAL A 139 -16.08 -6.83 20.50
CA VAL A 139 -17.42 -6.39 20.09
C VAL A 139 -17.74 -5.02 20.69
N ALA A 140 -17.46 -4.80 21.96
CA ALA A 140 -17.66 -3.50 22.61
C ALA A 140 -16.83 -2.39 21.93
N ALA A 141 -15.57 -2.66 21.68
CA ALA A 141 -14.66 -1.74 20.97
C ALA A 141 -15.15 -1.44 19.55
N PHE A 142 -15.62 -2.45 18.83
CA PHE A 142 -16.18 -2.27 17.49
C PHE A 142 -17.43 -1.39 17.49
N GLN A 143 -18.34 -1.58 18.45
CA GLN A 143 -19.52 -0.71 18.58
C GLN A 143 -19.14 0.74 18.88
N MET A 144 -18.11 0.96 19.65
CA MET A 144 -17.57 2.28 19.93
C MET A 144 -16.96 2.92 18.66
N VAL A 145 -16.11 2.19 17.96
CA VAL A 145 -15.47 2.68 16.71
C VAL A 145 -16.52 3.00 15.64
N ARG A 146 -17.57 2.20 15.51
CA ARG A 146 -18.68 2.50 14.59
C ARG A 146 -19.36 3.84 14.84
N LYS A 147 -19.37 4.33 16.07
CA LYS A 147 -19.89 5.68 16.39
C LYS A 147 -18.92 6.77 15.99
N LEU A 148 -17.62 6.50 16.07
CA LEU A 148 -16.53 7.44 15.73
C LEU A 148 -16.26 7.49 14.23
N ALA A 149 -16.26 6.32 13.59
CA ALA A 149 -15.99 6.12 12.16
C ALA A 149 -17.01 5.13 11.57
N PRO A 150 -18.17 5.61 11.09
CA PRO A 150 -19.21 4.77 10.54
C PRO A 150 -18.73 3.87 9.40
N LEU A 151 -19.04 2.58 9.49
CA LEU A 151 -18.70 1.57 8.49
C LEU A 151 -19.90 1.23 7.62
N PRO A 152 -19.67 0.81 6.36
CA PRO A 152 -20.74 0.23 5.54
C PRO A 152 -21.45 -0.93 6.25
N PRO A 153 -22.77 -1.06 6.11
CA PRO A 153 -23.53 -2.13 6.79
C PRO A 153 -23.26 -3.51 6.22
N GLU A 154 -22.88 -3.59 4.96
CA GLU A 154 -22.68 -4.81 4.18
C GLU A 154 -21.21 -5.18 4.00
N ARG A 155 -20.96 -6.39 3.45
CA ARG A 155 -19.62 -6.78 3.02
C ARG A 155 -19.21 -5.91 1.83
N PRO A 156 -17.92 -5.51 1.76
CA PRO A 156 -17.46 -4.73 0.64
C PRO A 156 -17.53 -5.54 -0.64
N LYS A 157 -17.91 -4.89 -1.72
CA LYS A 157 -17.80 -5.47 -3.05
C LYS A 157 -16.33 -5.55 -3.42
N LEU A 158 -15.90 -6.74 -3.79
CA LEU A 158 -14.56 -7.02 -4.27
C LEU A 158 -14.65 -7.44 -5.73
N PRO A 159 -13.68 -7.07 -6.58
CA PRO A 159 -13.60 -7.59 -7.95
C PRO A 159 -13.53 -9.12 -7.95
N ASP A 160 -14.04 -9.74 -9.01
CA ASP A 160 -13.93 -11.20 -9.18
C ASP A 160 -12.53 -11.57 -9.66
N TRP A 161 -11.59 -11.59 -8.74
CA TRP A 161 -10.22 -12.02 -9.04
C TRP A 161 -10.10 -13.53 -9.30
N LYS A 162 -11.15 -14.31 -9.04
CA LYS A 162 -11.18 -15.76 -9.30
C LYS A 162 -11.38 -16.09 -10.77
N ALA A 163 -11.74 -15.10 -11.58
CA ALA A 163 -11.92 -15.26 -13.02
C ALA A 163 -10.59 -15.40 -13.79
N GLY A 164 -9.45 -15.24 -13.15
CA GLY A 164 -8.13 -15.40 -13.75
C GLY A 164 -7.63 -16.85 -13.79
N GLU A 165 -6.52 -17.08 -14.50
CA GLU A 165 -5.88 -18.41 -14.64
C GLU A 165 -5.34 -18.96 -13.30
N ASP A 166 -4.92 -18.08 -12.36
CA ASP A 166 -4.43 -18.44 -11.04
C ASP A 166 -5.13 -17.64 -9.93
N PRO A 167 -6.19 -18.20 -9.33
CA PRO A 167 -6.91 -17.53 -8.23
C PRO A 167 -6.05 -17.26 -6.98
N HIS A 168 -5.04 -18.06 -6.70
CA HIS A 168 -4.14 -17.86 -5.55
C HIS A 168 -3.23 -16.66 -5.75
N LEU A 169 -2.67 -16.53 -6.96
CA LEU A 169 -1.87 -15.36 -7.33
C LEU A 169 -2.70 -14.08 -7.28
N ALA A 170 -3.90 -14.11 -7.84
CA ALA A 170 -4.81 -12.98 -7.82
C ALA A 170 -5.18 -12.55 -6.39
N TYR A 171 -5.48 -13.51 -5.51
CA TYR A 171 -5.77 -13.26 -4.10
C TYR A 171 -4.56 -12.65 -3.36
N MET A 172 -3.36 -13.19 -3.58
CA MET A 172 -2.12 -12.69 -3.00
C MET A 172 -1.84 -11.23 -3.45
N LEU A 173 -2.04 -10.94 -4.73
CA LEU A 173 -1.86 -9.58 -5.26
C LEU A 173 -2.90 -8.62 -4.68
N ALA A 174 -4.15 -9.04 -4.56
CA ALA A 174 -5.21 -8.26 -3.94
C ALA A 174 -4.89 -7.89 -2.49
N ALA A 175 -4.44 -8.87 -1.68
CA ALA A 175 -4.03 -8.64 -0.31
C ALA A 175 -2.88 -7.61 -0.22
N ARG A 176 -1.87 -7.72 -1.10
CA ARG A 176 -0.74 -6.79 -1.17
C ARG A 176 -1.15 -5.40 -1.63
N MET A 177 -2.06 -5.27 -2.59
CA MET A 177 -2.58 -3.99 -3.05
C MET A 177 -3.37 -3.28 -1.94
N LEU A 178 -4.26 -4.00 -1.26
CA LEU A 178 -5.02 -3.49 -0.12
C LEU A 178 -4.11 -3.10 1.04
N PHE A 179 -3.10 -3.91 1.33
CA PHE A 179 -2.08 -3.59 2.33
C PHE A 179 -1.31 -2.31 1.99
N SER A 180 -0.87 -2.18 0.73
CA SER A 180 -0.17 -0.97 0.26
C SER A 180 -1.05 0.27 0.37
N ALA A 181 -2.32 0.18 -0.03
CA ALA A 181 -3.27 1.29 0.07
C ALA A 181 -3.49 1.71 1.55
N LEU A 182 -3.56 0.75 2.47
CA LEU A 182 -3.71 1.04 3.89
C LEU A 182 -2.46 1.72 4.49
N VAL A 183 -1.27 1.17 4.23
CA VAL A 183 -0.01 1.73 4.74
C VAL A 183 0.21 3.15 4.22
N ASP A 184 -0.06 3.38 2.93
CA ASP A 184 0.06 4.71 2.33
C ASP A 184 -0.96 5.70 2.94
N ALA A 185 -2.20 5.25 3.17
CA ALA A 185 -3.24 6.06 3.79
C ALA A 185 -2.95 6.41 5.26
N ASP A 186 -2.48 5.46 6.06
CA ASP A 186 -2.10 5.70 7.46
C ASP A 186 -0.90 6.65 7.54
N TYR A 187 0.12 6.42 6.71
CA TYR A 187 1.28 7.30 6.67
C TYR A 187 0.89 8.73 6.26
N SER A 188 0.10 8.88 5.20
CA SER A 188 -0.35 10.17 4.69
C SER A 188 -1.23 10.91 5.70
N SER A 189 -2.23 10.22 6.29
CA SER A 189 -3.06 10.79 7.35
C SER A 189 -2.24 11.22 8.56
N SER A 190 -1.21 10.45 8.89
CA SER A 190 -0.27 10.75 9.99
C SER A 190 0.57 11.98 9.71
N ALA A 191 1.08 12.08 8.49
CA ALA A 191 1.89 13.20 8.06
C ALA A 191 1.09 14.51 8.02
N GLU A 192 -0.15 14.48 7.52
CA GLU A 192 -1.05 15.64 7.48
C GLU A 192 -1.32 16.24 8.88
N HIS A 193 -1.31 15.43 9.94
CA HIS A 193 -1.46 15.95 11.30
C HIS A 193 -0.32 16.90 11.70
N PHE A 194 0.90 16.64 11.23
CA PHE A 194 2.09 17.46 11.52
C PHE A 194 2.39 18.48 10.41
N GLU A 195 1.98 18.21 9.19
CA GLU A 195 2.19 19.01 7.98
C GLU A 195 0.88 19.03 7.16
N PRO A 196 0.00 20.00 7.38
CA PRO A 196 -1.35 20.03 6.75
C PRO A 196 -1.35 19.94 5.23
N ASP A 197 -0.31 20.46 4.57
CA ASP A 197 -0.17 20.48 3.11
C ASP A 197 0.62 19.25 2.58
N TYR A 198 0.81 18.20 3.41
CA TYR A 198 1.64 17.05 3.08
C TYR A 198 1.30 16.40 1.74
N LEU A 199 0.03 16.11 1.48
CA LEU A 199 -0.40 15.48 0.24
C LEU A 199 -0.21 16.37 -0.99
N GLU A 200 -0.35 17.68 -0.83
CA GLU A 200 -0.13 18.63 -1.93
C GLU A 200 1.36 18.75 -2.27
N THR A 201 2.21 18.78 -1.25
CA THR A 201 3.66 18.99 -1.40
C THR A 201 4.40 17.72 -1.77
N HIS A 202 3.89 16.54 -1.38
CA HIS A 202 4.53 15.23 -1.58
C HIS A 202 3.85 14.37 -2.65
N SER A 203 2.79 14.87 -3.32
CA SER A 203 2.21 14.15 -4.45
C SER A 203 3.20 14.10 -5.62
N ALA A 204 3.58 12.88 -6.04
CA ALA A 204 4.41 12.73 -7.21
C ALA A 204 3.65 13.21 -8.46
N PRO A 205 4.27 14.04 -9.32
CA PRO A 205 3.63 14.44 -10.57
C PRO A 205 3.35 13.22 -11.43
N ASN A 206 2.28 13.28 -12.21
CA ASN A 206 2.00 12.25 -13.20
C ASN A 206 3.16 12.13 -14.20
N LEU A 207 3.43 10.90 -14.64
CA LEU A 207 4.44 10.64 -15.67
C LEU A 207 4.08 11.40 -16.96
N ASP A 208 4.93 12.36 -17.36
CA ASP A 208 4.92 12.86 -18.74
C ASP A 208 5.71 11.89 -19.63
N ALA A 209 5.01 10.85 -20.08
CA ALA A 209 5.62 9.81 -20.90
C ALA A 209 6.14 10.34 -22.25
N ALA A 210 5.51 11.41 -22.80
CA ALA A 210 5.94 12.03 -24.05
C ALA A 210 7.26 12.79 -23.85
N ALA A 211 7.38 13.60 -22.81
CA ALA A 211 8.62 14.30 -22.49
C ALA A 211 9.75 13.33 -22.12
N ALA A 212 9.44 12.27 -21.36
CA ALA A 212 10.42 11.22 -21.04
C ALA A 212 10.94 10.53 -22.30
N LEU A 213 10.04 10.15 -23.24
CA LEU A 213 10.43 9.54 -24.51
C LEU A 213 11.28 10.50 -25.38
N ALA A 214 10.90 11.78 -25.43
CA ALA A 214 11.64 12.79 -26.18
C ALA A 214 13.07 12.95 -25.65
N SER A 215 13.23 13.02 -24.32
CA SER A 215 14.53 13.10 -23.65
C SER A 215 15.41 11.87 -23.93
N LEU A 216 14.82 10.66 -23.90
CA LEU A 216 15.54 9.41 -24.21
C LEU A 216 15.98 9.34 -25.68
N LYS A 217 15.16 9.83 -26.61
CA LYS A 217 15.53 9.95 -28.05
C LYS A 217 16.67 10.93 -28.25
N THR A 218 16.63 12.08 -27.58
CA THR A 218 17.72 13.08 -27.63
C THR A 218 19.03 12.50 -27.09
N LEU A 219 18.97 11.87 -25.90
CA LEU A 219 20.17 11.20 -25.35
C LEU A 219 20.71 10.10 -26.27
N ARG A 220 19.81 9.35 -26.94
CA ARG A 220 20.24 8.35 -27.94
C ARG A 220 20.96 8.99 -29.12
N ALA A 221 20.42 10.08 -29.69
CA ALA A 221 21.02 10.80 -30.81
C ALA A 221 22.41 11.40 -30.47
N GLU A 222 22.55 11.95 -29.27
CA GLU A 222 23.83 12.44 -28.75
C GLU A 222 24.86 11.33 -28.62
N LYS A 223 24.46 10.17 -28.07
CA LYS A 223 25.34 9.01 -27.97
C LYS A 223 25.77 8.47 -29.35
N GLN A 224 24.88 8.50 -30.35
CA GLN A 224 25.24 8.13 -31.74
C GLN A 224 26.24 9.07 -32.33
N LYS A 225 26.07 10.40 -32.23
CA LYS A 225 27.00 11.40 -32.76
C LYS A 225 28.41 11.25 -32.17
N ASN A 226 28.51 10.88 -30.91
CA ASN A 226 29.74 10.72 -30.17
C ASN A 226 30.29 9.29 -30.18
N ALA A 227 29.65 8.37 -30.89
CA ALA A 227 30.02 6.97 -30.89
C ALA A 227 31.35 6.75 -31.64
N LYS A 228 32.42 6.54 -30.87
CA LYS A 228 33.71 6.05 -31.35
C LYS A 228 33.73 4.54 -31.16
N GLY A 229 33.46 3.75 -32.17
CA GLY A 229 33.44 2.30 -32.01
C GLY A 229 33.08 1.54 -33.27
N ASP A 230 32.96 0.23 -33.13
CA ASP A 230 32.62 -0.69 -34.21
C ASP A 230 31.27 -0.30 -34.85
N PRO A 231 31.24 0.00 -36.16
CA PRO A 231 30.00 0.30 -36.88
C PRO A 231 28.93 -0.81 -36.76
N ALA A 232 29.34 -2.08 -36.69
CA ALA A 232 28.44 -3.21 -36.53
C ALA A 232 27.70 -3.18 -35.16
N LEU A 233 28.44 -2.85 -34.10
CA LEU A 233 27.85 -2.69 -32.77
C LEU A 233 26.88 -1.49 -32.70
N ASN A 234 27.20 -0.40 -33.37
CA ASN A 234 26.33 0.76 -33.43
C ASN A 234 25.04 0.43 -34.20
N LYS A 235 25.13 -0.32 -35.28
CA LYS A 235 23.94 -0.82 -35.98
C LYS A 235 23.05 -1.68 -35.11
N ILE A 236 23.62 -2.63 -34.35
CA ILE A 236 22.87 -3.45 -33.39
C ILE A 236 22.14 -2.59 -32.33
N ARG A 237 22.79 -1.54 -31.85
CA ARG A 237 22.21 -0.59 -30.91
C ARG A 237 21.02 0.18 -31.50
N ASP A 238 21.10 0.53 -32.77
CA ASP A 238 20.06 1.27 -33.48
C ASP A 238 18.87 0.35 -33.76
N ASP A 239 19.14 -0.85 -34.27
CA ASP A 239 18.11 -1.85 -34.52
C ASP A 239 17.36 -2.22 -33.20
N LEU A 240 18.09 -2.48 -32.10
CA LEU A 240 17.50 -2.78 -30.81
C LEU A 240 16.59 -1.67 -30.28
N PHE A 241 17.05 -0.41 -30.43
CA PHE A 241 16.25 0.75 -29.98
C PHE A 241 14.95 0.89 -30.82
N ALA A 242 15.05 0.71 -32.13
CA ALA A 242 13.91 0.75 -33.06
C ALA A 242 12.92 -0.39 -32.78
N ASP A 243 13.41 -1.61 -32.57
CA ASP A 243 12.60 -2.77 -32.24
C ASP A 243 11.84 -2.57 -30.91
N CYS A 244 12.49 -2.00 -29.90
CA CYS A 244 11.84 -1.65 -28.62
C CYS A 244 10.71 -0.63 -28.81
N LEU A 245 10.90 0.40 -29.63
CA LEU A 245 9.85 1.39 -29.92
C LEU A 245 8.68 0.78 -30.71
N THR A 246 8.96 -0.16 -31.62
CA THR A 246 7.94 -0.90 -32.38
C THR A 246 7.15 -1.83 -31.45
N ALA A 247 7.85 -2.58 -30.61
CA ALA A 247 7.22 -3.49 -29.63
C ALA A 247 6.33 -2.73 -28.63
N ALA A 248 6.67 -1.48 -28.29
CA ALA A 248 5.87 -0.64 -27.40
C ALA A 248 4.44 -0.34 -27.92
N GLN A 249 4.19 -0.54 -29.22
CA GLN A 249 2.87 -0.36 -29.82
C GLN A 249 1.92 -1.55 -29.58
N ASN A 250 2.43 -2.69 -29.17
CA ASN A 250 1.62 -3.86 -28.85
C ASN A 250 0.79 -3.64 -27.57
N PRO A 251 -0.35 -4.34 -27.41
CA PRO A 251 -1.17 -4.27 -26.19
C PRO A 251 -0.38 -4.60 -24.92
N PRO A 252 -0.80 -4.10 -23.75
CA PRO A 252 -0.18 -4.46 -22.47
C PRO A 252 -0.10 -5.96 -22.26
N GLY A 253 1.06 -6.42 -21.77
CA GLY A 253 1.35 -7.83 -21.56
C GLY A 253 2.77 -8.04 -21.06
N LEU A 254 3.23 -9.28 -21.08
CA LEU A 254 4.60 -9.64 -20.73
C LEU A 254 5.50 -9.51 -21.98
N PHE A 255 6.57 -8.75 -21.84
CA PHE A 255 7.59 -8.60 -22.89
C PHE A 255 8.94 -9.07 -22.37
N THR A 256 9.71 -9.71 -23.22
CA THR A 256 11.09 -10.12 -22.90
C THR A 256 12.07 -9.42 -23.83
N LEU A 257 13.23 -9.03 -23.31
CA LEU A 257 14.29 -8.42 -24.09
C LEU A 257 15.59 -9.21 -23.88
N THR A 258 16.06 -9.86 -24.94
CA THR A 258 17.34 -10.57 -24.96
C THR A 258 18.29 -9.88 -25.93
N ALA A 259 19.42 -9.40 -25.43
CA ALA A 259 20.45 -8.77 -26.26
C ALA A 259 21.83 -8.90 -25.58
N PRO A 260 22.95 -8.88 -26.33
CA PRO A 260 24.30 -8.95 -25.77
C PRO A 260 24.60 -7.80 -24.81
N THR A 261 25.60 -7.94 -23.96
CA THR A 261 26.11 -6.85 -23.11
C THR A 261 26.67 -5.71 -23.98
N GLY A 262 26.54 -4.47 -23.53
CA GLY A 262 27.06 -3.29 -24.28
C GLY A 262 26.18 -2.80 -25.44
N THR A 263 25.07 -3.46 -25.75
CA THR A 263 24.14 -3.05 -26.84
C THR A 263 23.16 -1.93 -26.44
N GLY A 264 23.22 -1.39 -25.24
CA GLY A 264 22.34 -0.29 -24.80
C GLY A 264 20.96 -0.75 -24.32
N LYS A 265 20.83 -1.99 -23.81
CA LYS A 265 19.57 -2.57 -23.29
C LYS A 265 18.80 -1.64 -22.38
N THR A 266 19.47 -1.04 -21.39
CA THR A 266 18.80 -0.17 -20.40
C THR A 266 18.12 1.02 -21.06
N LEU A 267 18.81 1.70 -21.98
CA LEU A 267 18.25 2.85 -22.69
C LEU A 267 17.08 2.43 -23.60
N SER A 268 17.22 1.31 -24.31
CA SER A 268 16.17 0.78 -25.18
C SER A 268 14.94 0.32 -24.37
N LEU A 269 15.15 -0.30 -23.20
CA LEU A 269 14.07 -0.70 -22.30
C LEU A 269 13.33 0.51 -21.70
N LEU A 270 14.04 1.55 -21.29
CA LEU A 270 13.43 2.79 -20.82
C LEU A 270 12.63 3.48 -21.93
N ALA A 271 13.16 3.50 -23.17
CA ALA A 271 12.43 4.05 -24.31
C ALA A 271 11.18 3.24 -24.66
N PHE A 272 11.26 1.89 -24.59
CA PHE A 272 10.09 1.01 -24.68
C PHE A 272 9.06 1.39 -23.61
N ALA A 273 9.45 1.47 -22.34
CA ALA A 273 8.55 1.75 -21.23
C ALA A 273 7.86 3.12 -21.39
N ALA A 274 8.62 4.17 -21.78
CA ALA A 274 8.06 5.50 -22.01
C ALA A 274 7.10 5.52 -23.21
N ALA A 275 7.48 4.90 -24.34
CA ALA A 275 6.62 4.80 -25.51
C ALA A 275 5.35 3.98 -25.23
N HIS A 276 5.47 2.87 -24.50
CA HIS A 276 4.33 2.04 -24.08
C HIS A 276 3.41 2.79 -23.11
N ALA A 277 3.98 3.51 -22.12
CA ALA A 277 3.23 4.35 -21.20
C ALA A 277 2.45 5.44 -21.95
N GLN A 278 3.08 6.11 -22.92
CA GLN A 278 2.42 7.11 -23.76
C GLN A 278 1.27 6.53 -24.57
N LYS A 279 1.49 5.39 -25.22
CA LYS A 279 0.49 4.74 -26.07
C LYS A 279 -0.72 4.24 -25.29
N TRP A 280 -0.50 3.68 -24.09
CA TRP A 280 -1.50 2.97 -23.30
C TRP A 280 -1.94 3.71 -22.04
N GLY A 281 -1.59 5.00 -21.92
CA GLY A 281 -2.02 5.86 -20.83
C GLY A 281 -1.51 5.39 -19.45
N LYS A 282 -0.30 4.80 -19.38
CA LYS A 282 0.27 4.38 -18.09
C LYS A 282 0.80 5.58 -17.32
N ARG A 283 0.50 5.64 -16.04
CA ARG A 283 0.82 6.79 -15.20
C ARG A 283 2.18 6.69 -14.49
N ARG A 284 2.81 5.52 -14.48
CA ARG A 284 4.08 5.24 -13.78
C ARG A 284 4.93 4.23 -14.55
N ILE A 285 6.24 4.35 -14.40
CA ILE A 285 7.23 3.35 -14.81
C ILE A 285 7.98 2.95 -13.56
N ILE A 286 8.00 1.65 -13.25
CA ILE A 286 8.74 1.10 -12.11
C ILE A 286 9.89 0.27 -12.66
N LEU A 287 11.12 0.66 -12.31
CA LEU A 287 12.33 -0.04 -12.69
C LEU A 287 12.87 -0.82 -11.48
N LEU A 288 12.94 -2.14 -11.62
CA LEU A 288 13.52 -3.01 -10.59
C LEU A 288 14.92 -3.44 -11.03
N LEU A 289 15.91 -3.17 -10.20
CA LEU A 289 17.28 -3.54 -10.41
C LEU A 289 17.75 -4.56 -9.38
N PRO A 290 18.50 -5.60 -9.77
CA PRO A 290 18.89 -6.68 -8.84
C PRO A 290 19.93 -6.24 -7.81
N PHE A 291 20.64 -5.13 -8.04
CA PHE A 291 21.71 -4.63 -7.17
C PHE A 291 21.66 -3.11 -7.03
N LEU A 292 21.86 -2.61 -5.79
CA LEU A 292 21.93 -1.18 -5.49
C LEU A 292 23.01 -0.43 -6.27
N ALA A 293 24.13 -1.10 -6.62
CA ALA A 293 25.22 -0.52 -7.39
C ALA A 293 24.85 -0.20 -8.86
N LEU A 294 23.66 -0.60 -9.32
CA LEU A 294 23.13 -0.33 -10.67
C LEU A 294 22.07 0.79 -10.69
N ALA A 295 21.66 1.26 -9.52
CA ALA A 295 20.77 2.40 -9.36
C ALA A 295 21.55 3.70 -9.24
#